data_e3c4b3aefdd7ecb765f600bc658451ff
#
_entry.id   e3c4b3aefdd7ecb765f600bc658451ff
#
_cell.length_a   1.000
_cell.length_b   1.000
_cell.length_c   1.000
_cell.angle_alpha   90.00
_cell.angle_beta   90.00
_cell.angle_gamma   90.00
#
_symmetry.space_group_name_H-M   'P 1'
#
loop_
_entity.id
_entity.type
_entity.pdbx_description
1 polymer ?
#
loop_
_entity_poly.entity_id
_entity_poly.type
_entity_poly.pdbx_seq_one_letter_code
_entity_poly.pdbx_strand_id
1 'polypeptide(L)'
;LAIQLAKPEQAGVVAGLSLAAYTLPGALGALVLGRWFGGMGAQKLVAASTGLRALGLATIVALAVADQLDAFSYIALLAASSLFSAWGNAGLFTVVSQLFADGRQLPANALLSVSQQISIIIGPAIAGMILLKLDGAAILAVNAVSYLLLLTTVARLKLPRQPAVARRAGVVAGFRILAQRPQLVALLLITAVFFFLYGPVEVGLPLYVAGNLAGNGQLLGAFWTAFGVGAVIGGFAGGALARAPRWPAVIVIIFGWGLTLLPFGMTDNTLVTMTSFALGGLIYGPFPAFTISLFQQAADASELTSVLAARSAVTTAATPLGAALGGPLVTLWGAADTLLYSGIATIMLAALVTASMPLIKRSALGGEVKNQFTVIGR
;
A
#
# COMPACT_ATOMS: atom_id res chain seq x y z
N LEU A 1 -4.65 18.53 5.74
CA LEU A 1 -6.05 18.96 5.68
C LEU A 1 -6.90 18.22 6.72
N ALA A 2 -6.90 16.86 6.79
CA ALA A 2 -7.66 16.09 7.78
C ALA A 2 -7.45 16.58 9.22
N ILE A 3 -6.21 16.80 9.62
CA ILE A 3 -5.84 17.29 10.95
C ILE A 3 -6.32 18.73 11.18
N GLN A 4 -6.32 19.56 10.15
CA GLN A 4 -6.78 20.95 10.22
C GLN A 4 -8.31 21.08 10.38
N LEU A 5 -9.05 20.11 9.83
CA LEU A 5 -10.52 20.06 9.92
C LEU A 5 -11.03 19.43 11.22
N ALA A 6 -10.15 18.79 11.98
CA ALA A 6 -10.50 18.08 13.21
C ALA A 6 -10.25 18.95 14.45
N LYS A 7 -11.08 18.74 15.50
CA LYS A 7 -10.73 19.22 16.83
C LYS A 7 -9.48 18.46 17.31
N PRO A 8 -8.61 19.09 18.14
CA PRO A 8 -7.36 18.46 18.60
C PRO A 8 -7.57 17.05 19.17
N GLU A 9 -8.62 16.85 19.94
CA GLU A 9 -8.98 15.56 20.56
C GLU A 9 -9.38 14.47 19.54
N GLN A 10 -9.81 14.86 18.33
CA GLN A 10 -10.31 13.99 17.28
C GLN A 10 -9.33 13.87 16.11
N ALA A 11 -8.22 14.59 16.12
CA ALA A 11 -7.29 14.67 14.99
C ALA A 11 -6.76 13.29 14.55
N GLY A 12 -6.45 12.41 15.50
CA GLY A 12 -6.03 11.03 15.22
C GLY A 12 -7.12 10.22 14.54
N VAL A 13 -8.34 10.26 15.05
CA VAL A 13 -9.49 9.53 14.49
C VAL A 13 -9.82 10.02 13.09
N VAL A 14 -9.87 11.33 12.87
CA VAL A 14 -10.17 11.93 11.57
C VAL A 14 -9.07 11.60 10.56
N ALA A 15 -7.79 11.65 10.95
CA ALA A 15 -6.68 11.28 10.10
C ALA A 15 -6.74 9.79 9.69
N GLY A 16 -6.95 8.89 10.66
CA GLY A 16 -7.07 7.45 10.41
C GLY A 16 -8.26 7.09 9.53
N LEU A 17 -9.45 7.67 9.81
CA LEU A 17 -10.64 7.49 9.00
C LEU A 17 -10.49 8.05 7.59
N SER A 18 -9.80 9.18 7.42
CA SER A 18 -9.53 9.77 6.10
C SER A 18 -8.66 8.84 5.26
N LEU A 19 -7.61 8.26 5.83
CA LEU A 19 -6.74 7.30 5.14
C LEU A 19 -7.49 6.01 4.81
N ALA A 20 -8.28 5.49 5.74
CA ALA A 20 -9.12 4.33 5.51
C ALA A 20 -10.18 4.61 4.42
N ALA A 21 -10.84 5.76 4.45
CA ALA A 21 -11.81 6.20 3.44
C ALA A 21 -11.20 6.37 2.05
N TYR A 22 -9.94 6.77 1.96
CA TYR A 22 -9.24 6.89 0.67
C TYR A 22 -8.91 5.54 0.02
N THR A 23 -8.83 4.46 0.78
CA THR A 23 -8.30 3.17 0.31
C THR A 23 -9.27 1.99 0.45
N LEU A 24 -9.96 1.83 1.59
CA LEU A 24 -10.82 0.67 1.86
C LEU A 24 -12.03 0.56 0.92
N PRO A 25 -12.78 1.63 0.59
CA PRO A 25 -13.94 1.49 -0.28
C PRO A 25 -13.61 0.93 -1.66
N GLY A 26 -12.41 1.20 -2.18
CA GLY A 26 -11.95 0.62 -3.43
C GLY A 26 -11.72 -0.88 -3.37
N ALA A 27 -11.15 -1.37 -2.27
CA ALA A 27 -10.96 -2.80 -2.05
C ALA A 27 -12.31 -3.52 -1.86
N LEU A 28 -13.20 -2.97 -1.02
CA LEU A 28 -14.54 -3.50 -0.80
C LEU A 28 -15.40 -3.40 -2.06
N GLY A 29 -15.31 -2.28 -2.78
CA GLY A 29 -15.98 -2.08 -4.05
C GLY A 29 -15.64 -3.18 -5.04
N ALA A 30 -14.36 -3.54 -5.17
CA ALA A 30 -13.94 -4.63 -6.06
C ALA A 30 -14.61 -5.97 -5.73
N LEU A 31 -14.80 -6.27 -4.45
CA LEU A 31 -15.45 -7.51 -4.00
C LEU A 31 -16.96 -7.49 -4.21
N VAL A 32 -17.63 -6.40 -3.83
CA VAL A 32 -19.11 -6.31 -3.81
C VAL A 32 -19.66 -6.03 -5.22
N LEU A 33 -19.08 -5.06 -5.91
CA LEU A 33 -19.58 -4.58 -7.21
C LEU A 33 -18.96 -5.33 -8.41
N GLY A 34 -18.02 -6.26 -8.16
CA GLY A 34 -17.29 -6.99 -9.20
C GLY A 34 -18.20 -7.73 -10.18
N ARG A 35 -19.34 -8.23 -9.70
CA ARG A 35 -20.36 -8.92 -10.55
C ARG A 35 -21.07 -7.98 -11.53
N TRP A 36 -21.21 -6.69 -11.20
CA TRP A 36 -21.91 -5.72 -12.05
C TRP A 36 -20.96 -5.04 -13.03
N PHE A 37 -19.72 -4.79 -12.63
CA PHE A 37 -18.74 -4.08 -13.43
C PHE A 37 -17.69 -4.98 -14.10
N GLY A 38 -17.67 -6.27 -13.77
CA GLY A 38 -16.71 -7.24 -14.33
C GLY A 38 -16.82 -7.43 -15.86
N GLY A 39 -17.94 -7.04 -16.49
CA GLY A 39 -18.10 -7.02 -17.95
C GLY A 39 -17.71 -5.72 -18.63
N MET A 40 -17.35 -4.66 -17.87
CA MET A 40 -16.92 -3.39 -18.46
C MET A 40 -15.49 -3.49 -18.99
N GLY A 41 -15.25 -2.93 -20.17
CA GLY A 41 -13.90 -2.86 -20.75
C GLY A 41 -12.95 -2.04 -19.85
N ALA A 42 -11.67 -2.42 -19.87
CA ALA A 42 -10.63 -1.80 -19.04
C ALA A 42 -10.58 -0.27 -19.16
N GLN A 43 -10.72 0.27 -20.37
CA GLN A 43 -10.77 1.70 -20.63
C GLN A 43 -11.89 2.41 -19.87
N LYS A 44 -13.11 1.83 -19.88
CA LYS A 44 -14.27 2.39 -19.17
C LYS A 44 -14.07 2.34 -17.65
N LEU A 45 -13.46 1.27 -17.12
CA LEU A 45 -13.17 1.14 -15.70
C LEU A 45 -12.12 2.17 -15.24
N VAL A 46 -11.06 2.38 -16.02
CA VAL A 46 -10.06 3.42 -15.73
C VAL A 46 -10.71 4.80 -15.80
N ALA A 47 -11.50 5.09 -16.85
CA ALA A 47 -12.18 6.37 -17.00
C ALA A 47 -13.17 6.64 -15.86
N ALA A 48 -13.96 5.65 -15.42
CA ALA A 48 -14.87 5.78 -14.28
C ALA A 48 -14.12 6.04 -12.97
N SER A 49 -13.03 5.30 -12.73
CA SER A 49 -12.19 5.48 -11.53
C SER A 49 -11.54 6.86 -11.48
N THR A 50 -10.91 7.29 -12.59
CA THR A 50 -10.23 8.58 -12.67
C THR A 50 -11.21 9.74 -12.64
N GLY A 51 -12.36 9.61 -13.31
CA GLY A 51 -13.41 10.63 -13.30
C GLY A 51 -14.02 10.83 -11.92
N LEU A 52 -14.31 9.74 -11.20
CA LEU A 52 -14.87 9.82 -9.84
C LEU A 52 -13.84 10.43 -8.87
N ARG A 53 -12.56 10.09 -8.99
CA ARG A 53 -11.49 10.70 -8.20
C ARG A 53 -11.31 12.18 -8.50
N ALA A 54 -11.28 12.56 -9.77
CA ALA A 54 -11.18 13.96 -10.17
C ALA A 54 -12.36 14.78 -9.62
N LEU A 55 -13.59 14.27 -9.75
CA LEU A 55 -14.80 14.93 -9.25
C LEU A 55 -14.78 15.06 -7.72
N GLY A 56 -14.48 13.96 -7.00
CA GLY A 56 -14.43 13.97 -5.54
C GLY A 56 -13.39 14.95 -5.00
N LEU A 57 -12.18 14.94 -5.56
CA LEU A 57 -11.13 15.86 -5.14
C LEU A 57 -11.44 17.31 -5.51
N ALA A 58 -12.00 17.57 -6.69
CA ALA A 58 -12.44 18.90 -7.09
C ALA A 58 -13.54 19.45 -6.18
N THR A 59 -14.50 18.59 -5.76
CA THR A 59 -15.55 18.94 -4.81
C THR A 59 -14.95 19.28 -3.44
N ILE A 60 -13.98 18.50 -2.94
CA ILE A 60 -13.27 18.80 -1.69
C ILE A 60 -12.60 20.16 -1.77
N VAL A 61 -11.89 20.45 -2.87
CA VAL A 61 -11.23 21.75 -3.08
C VAL A 61 -12.24 22.88 -3.12
N ALA A 62 -13.35 22.72 -3.84
CA ALA A 62 -14.39 23.74 -3.93
C ALA A 62 -15.02 24.03 -2.54
N LEU A 63 -15.30 23.01 -1.74
CA LEU A 63 -15.82 23.20 -0.38
C LEU A 63 -14.78 23.83 0.54
N ALA A 64 -13.50 23.47 0.39
CA ALA A 64 -12.41 24.09 1.15
C ALA A 64 -12.26 25.59 0.85
N VAL A 65 -12.31 25.97 -0.44
CA VAL A 65 -12.26 27.38 -0.86
C VAL A 65 -13.50 28.18 -0.40
N ALA A 66 -14.64 27.52 -0.31
CA ALA A 66 -15.88 28.11 0.18
C ALA A 66 -16.01 28.14 1.72
N ASP A 67 -14.98 27.69 2.48
CA ASP A 67 -15.01 27.51 3.93
C ASP A 67 -16.18 26.66 4.43
N GLN A 68 -16.66 25.71 3.61
CA GLN A 68 -17.78 24.81 3.91
C GLN A 68 -17.33 23.36 4.13
N LEU A 69 -16.02 23.09 4.09
CA LEU A 69 -15.49 21.73 4.25
C LEU A 69 -15.40 21.39 5.73
N ASP A 70 -16.12 20.34 6.15
CA ASP A 70 -16.00 19.74 7.47
C ASP A 70 -15.34 18.35 7.39
N ALA A 71 -14.99 17.78 8.56
CA ALA A 71 -14.34 16.47 8.63
C ALA A 71 -15.21 15.34 8.06
N PHE A 72 -16.52 15.40 8.23
CA PHE A 72 -17.44 14.36 7.76
C PHE A 72 -17.54 14.40 6.23
N SER A 73 -17.81 15.55 5.63
CA SER A 73 -17.89 15.72 4.18
C SER A 73 -16.55 15.38 3.51
N TYR A 74 -15.41 15.73 4.13
CA TYR A 74 -14.09 15.35 3.65
C TYR A 74 -13.92 13.82 3.59
N ILE A 75 -14.22 13.11 4.68
CA ILE A 75 -14.12 11.64 4.74
C ILE A 75 -15.08 10.98 3.75
N ALA A 76 -16.34 11.45 3.68
CA ALA A 76 -17.35 10.91 2.79
C ALA A 76 -16.97 11.07 1.32
N LEU A 77 -16.46 12.23 0.91
CA LEU A 77 -15.99 12.49 -0.45
C LEU A 77 -14.74 11.67 -0.80
N LEU A 78 -13.80 11.49 0.14
CA LEU A 78 -12.67 10.58 -0.05
C LEU A 78 -13.14 9.14 -0.27
N ALA A 79 -14.06 8.66 0.56
CA ALA A 79 -14.63 7.32 0.44
C ALA A 79 -15.32 7.12 -0.91
N ALA A 80 -16.18 8.06 -1.31
CA ALA A 80 -16.87 8.03 -2.59
C ALA A 80 -15.90 8.03 -3.76
N SER A 81 -14.87 8.90 -3.72
CA SER A 81 -13.86 9.03 -4.77
C SER A 81 -13.02 7.76 -4.95
N SER A 82 -12.86 6.95 -3.91
CA SER A 82 -12.04 5.75 -3.93
C SER A 82 -12.76 4.47 -4.37
N LEU A 83 -14.09 4.46 -4.50
CA LEU A 83 -14.91 3.28 -4.76
C LEU A 83 -14.43 2.44 -5.96
N PHE A 84 -13.96 3.06 -7.03
CA PHE A 84 -13.49 2.39 -8.24
C PHE A 84 -11.97 2.24 -8.33
N SER A 85 -11.23 2.55 -7.26
CA SER A 85 -9.76 2.62 -7.32
C SER A 85 -9.09 1.29 -7.68
N ALA A 86 -9.59 0.17 -7.15
CA ALA A 86 -9.04 -1.15 -7.45
C ALA A 86 -9.21 -1.54 -8.92
N TRP A 87 -10.37 -1.22 -9.51
CA TRP A 87 -10.61 -1.46 -10.93
C TRP A 87 -9.83 -0.50 -11.82
N GLY A 88 -9.68 0.75 -11.41
CA GLY A 88 -8.84 1.72 -12.11
C GLY A 88 -7.41 1.24 -12.22
N ASN A 89 -6.82 0.79 -11.11
CA ASN A 89 -5.46 0.26 -11.07
C ASN A 89 -5.31 -1.02 -11.93
N ALA A 90 -6.21 -1.99 -11.77
CA ALA A 90 -6.19 -3.20 -12.58
C ALA A 90 -6.44 -2.89 -14.07
N GLY A 91 -7.31 -1.92 -14.35
CA GLY A 91 -7.63 -1.44 -15.69
C GLY A 91 -6.42 -0.85 -16.39
N LEU A 92 -5.56 -0.08 -15.70
CA LEU A 92 -4.34 0.50 -16.27
C LEU A 92 -3.40 -0.59 -16.82
N PHE A 93 -3.11 -1.63 -16.06
CA PHE A 93 -2.30 -2.75 -16.53
C PHE A 93 -2.94 -3.47 -17.73
N THR A 94 -4.27 -3.57 -17.73
CA THR A 94 -5.00 -4.16 -18.86
C THR A 94 -4.95 -3.26 -20.09
N VAL A 95 -5.11 -1.94 -19.95
CA VAL A 95 -4.96 -0.95 -21.04
C VAL A 95 -3.56 -1.05 -21.64
N VAL A 96 -2.52 -1.09 -20.81
CA VAL A 96 -1.13 -1.26 -21.26
C VAL A 96 -0.96 -2.56 -22.04
N SER A 97 -1.52 -3.67 -21.56
CA SER A 97 -1.44 -4.95 -22.27
C SER A 97 -2.19 -4.97 -23.60
N GLN A 98 -3.22 -4.13 -23.77
CA GLN A 98 -3.95 -3.98 -25.03
C GLN A 98 -3.27 -3.06 -26.03
N LEU A 99 -2.55 -2.03 -25.53
CA LEU A 99 -1.80 -1.09 -26.36
C LEU A 99 -0.52 -1.70 -26.95
N PHE A 100 0.14 -2.56 -26.18
CA PHE A 100 1.42 -3.16 -26.52
C PHE A 100 1.25 -4.68 -26.72
N ALA A 101 0.73 -5.08 -27.90
CA ALA A 101 0.73 -6.47 -28.32
C ALA A 101 2.18 -6.95 -28.61
N ASP A 102 2.40 -8.26 -28.68
CA ASP A 102 3.58 -8.91 -29.22
C ASP A 102 4.93 -8.52 -28.59
N GLY A 103 5.15 -8.96 -27.35
CA GLY A 103 6.49 -8.91 -26.70
C GLY A 103 6.87 -7.59 -26.05
N ARG A 104 6.12 -6.50 -26.27
CA ARG A 104 6.37 -5.18 -25.64
C ARG A 104 5.60 -4.95 -24.34
N GLN A 105 4.80 -5.88 -23.91
CA GLN A 105 4.01 -5.77 -22.66
C GLN A 105 4.90 -5.71 -21.42
N LEU A 106 5.97 -6.51 -21.39
CA LEU A 106 6.88 -6.56 -20.25
C LEU A 106 7.61 -5.22 -20.03
N PRO A 107 8.27 -4.59 -21.01
CA PRO A 107 8.89 -3.28 -20.82
C PRO A 107 7.87 -2.18 -20.53
N ALA A 108 6.67 -2.22 -21.09
CA ALA A 108 5.62 -1.24 -20.81
C ALA A 108 5.10 -1.34 -19.37
N ASN A 109 4.88 -2.55 -18.85
CA ASN A 109 4.52 -2.77 -17.45
C ASN A 109 5.67 -2.42 -16.50
N ALA A 110 6.91 -2.67 -16.88
CA ALA A 110 8.09 -2.25 -16.12
C ALA A 110 8.15 -0.72 -16.01
N LEU A 111 7.92 0.01 -17.10
CA LEU A 111 7.86 1.47 -17.09
C LEU A 111 6.75 1.99 -16.18
N LEU A 112 5.55 1.39 -16.22
CA LEU A 112 4.45 1.75 -15.32
C LEU A 112 4.84 1.54 -13.85
N SER A 113 5.47 0.40 -13.54
CA SER A 113 5.94 0.10 -12.19
C SER A 113 7.04 1.07 -11.72
N VAL A 114 8.00 1.40 -12.58
CA VAL A 114 9.05 2.39 -12.30
C VAL A 114 8.43 3.77 -12.05
N SER A 115 7.45 4.17 -12.85
CA SER A 115 6.74 5.44 -12.66
C SER A 115 6.01 5.50 -11.31
N GLN A 116 5.39 4.39 -10.88
CA GLN A 116 4.78 4.29 -9.57
C GLN A 116 5.81 4.44 -8.44
N GLN A 117 6.97 3.78 -8.55
CA GLN A 117 8.04 3.89 -7.56
C GLN A 117 8.61 5.31 -7.49
N ILE A 118 8.85 5.94 -8.63
CA ILE A 118 9.29 7.35 -8.70
C ILE A 118 8.26 8.26 -7.99
N SER A 119 6.96 8.03 -8.22
CA SER A 119 5.90 8.81 -7.58
C SER A 119 5.88 8.67 -6.05
N ILE A 120 6.14 7.47 -5.53
CA ILE A 120 6.22 7.21 -4.09
C ILE A 120 7.40 7.96 -3.46
N ILE A 121 8.54 8.06 -4.17
CA ILE A 121 9.76 8.69 -3.67
C ILE A 121 9.68 10.22 -3.78
N ILE A 122 9.31 10.72 -4.96
CA ILE A 122 9.32 12.16 -5.26
C ILE A 122 8.04 12.85 -4.77
N GLY A 123 6.92 12.12 -4.69
CA GLY A 123 5.62 12.66 -4.30
C GLY A 123 5.63 13.43 -2.99
N PRO A 124 6.14 12.86 -1.88
CA PRO A 124 6.20 13.55 -0.59
C PRO A 124 7.07 14.81 -0.62
N ALA A 125 8.18 14.78 -1.37
CA ALA A 125 9.05 15.96 -1.51
C ALA A 125 8.35 17.10 -2.27
N ILE A 126 7.65 16.78 -3.37
CA ILE A 126 6.85 17.76 -4.11
C ILE A 126 5.71 18.30 -3.25
N ALA A 127 4.99 17.43 -2.53
CA ALA A 127 3.93 17.85 -1.63
C ALA A 127 4.47 18.77 -0.53
N GLY A 128 5.62 18.46 0.06
CA GLY A 128 6.31 19.31 1.03
C GLY A 128 6.68 20.67 0.46
N MET A 129 7.18 20.73 -0.78
CA MET A 129 7.50 22.01 -1.46
C MET A 129 6.24 22.85 -1.75
N ILE A 130 5.13 22.21 -2.14
CA ILE A 130 3.86 22.91 -2.34
C ILE A 130 3.39 23.54 -1.03
N LEU A 131 3.49 22.81 0.08
CA LEU A 131 3.10 23.29 1.42
C LEU A 131 3.98 24.43 1.95
N LEU A 132 5.11 24.77 1.30
CA LEU A 132 5.89 25.97 1.62
C LEU A 132 5.16 27.27 1.36
N LYS A 133 4.33 27.30 0.32
CA LYS A 133 3.69 28.51 -0.21
C LYS A 133 2.18 28.42 -0.29
N LEU A 134 1.64 27.20 -0.29
CA LEU A 134 0.23 26.88 -0.49
C LEU A 134 -0.24 25.92 0.61
N ASP A 135 -1.52 25.70 0.71
CA ASP A 135 -2.17 24.83 1.68
C ASP A 135 -2.39 23.39 1.17
N GLY A 136 -2.99 22.56 2.00
CA GLY A 136 -3.33 21.18 1.65
C GLY A 136 -4.39 21.07 0.53
N ALA A 137 -5.24 22.10 0.34
CA ALA A 137 -6.24 22.11 -0.73
C ALA A 137 -5.55 22.25 -2.10
N ALA A 138 -4.45 23.01 -2.18
CA ALA A 138 -3.67 23.13 -3.41
C ALA A 138 -3.08 21.79 -3.87
N ILE A 139 -2.63 20.93 -2.94
CA ILE A 139 -2.14 19.58 -3.28
C ILE A 139 -3.29 18.74 -3.87
N LEU A 140 -4.48 18.82 -3.28
CA LEU A 140 -5.66 18.11 -3.79
C LEU A 140 -6.10 18.65 -5.15
N ALA A 141 -5.98 19.96 -5.41
CA ALA A 141 -6.24 20.55 -6.71
C ALA A 141 -5.28 20.02 -7.79
N VAL A 142 -3.97 20.00 -7.51
CA VAL A 142 -2.96 19.42 -8.41
C VAL A 142 -3.28 17.95 -8.70
N ASN A 143 -3.68 17.19 -7.68
CA ASN A 143 -4.06 15.79 -7.83
C ASN A 143 -5.36 15.63 -8.66
N ALA A 144 -6.37 16.47 -8.46
CA ALA A 144 -7.59 16.49 -9.26
C ALA A 144 -7.29 16.77 -10.75
N VAL A 145 -6.42 17.75 -11.02
CA VAL A 145 -5.97 18.07 -12.40
C VAL A 145 -5.25 16.87 -13.01
N SER A 146 -4.38 16.18 -12.26
CA SER A 146 -3.66 15.01 -12.77
C SER A 146 -4.62 13.87 -13.15
N TYR A 147 -5.70 13.65 -12.37
CA TYR A 147 -6.75 12.69 -12.73
C TYR A 147 -7.56 13.13 -13.95
N LEU A 148 -7.83 14.42 -14.13
CA LEU A 148 -8.49 14.93 -15.33
C LEU A 148 -7.63 14.72 -16.59
N LEU A 149 -6.33 14.95 -16.49
CA LEU A 149 -5.38 14.67 -17.57
C LEU A 149 -5.34 13.18 -17.91
N LEU A 150 -5.32 12.31 -16.92
CA LEU A 150 -5.37 10.86 -17.13
C LEU A 150 -6.72 10.45 -17.76
N LEU A 151 -7.84 10.99 -17.29
CA LEU A 151 -9.17 10.73 -17.84
C LEU A 151 -9.25 11.11 -19.32
N THR A 152 -8.80 12.31 -19.67
CA THR A 152 -8.81 12.78 -21.08
C THR A 152 -7.88 11.94 -21.96
N THR A 153 -6.73 11.55 -21.44
CA THR A 153 -5.79 10.69 -22.15
C THR A 153 -6.41 9.32 -22.41
N VAL A 154 -6.94 8.67 -21.38
CA VAL A 154 -7.54 7.34 -21.50
C VAL A 154 -8.81 7.36 -22.39
N ALA A 155 -9.62 8.41 -22.29
CA ALA A 155 -10.82 8.53 -23.13
C ALA A 155 -10.49 8.67 -24.63
N ARG A 156 -9.34 9.23 -24.97
CA ARG A 156 -8.89 9.39 -26.39
C ARG A 156 -8.17 8.16 -26.94
N LEU A 157 -7.81 7.18 -26.09
CA LEU A 157 -7.15 5.97 -26.57
C LEU A 157 -8.09 5.12 -27.43
N LYS A 158 -7.63 4.76 -28.61
CA LYS A 158 -8.33 3.78 -29.47
C LYS A 158 -7.78 2.38 -29.18
N LEU A 159 -8.42 1.67 -28.27
CA LEU A 159 -8.04 0.31 -27.91
C LEU A 159 -8.71 -0.70 -28.88
N PRO A 160 -7.98 -1.74 -29.30
CA PRO A 160 -8.57 -2.86 -30.03
C PRO A 160 -9.70 -3.49 -29.16
N ARG A 161 -10.86 -3.77 -29.80
CA ARG A 161 -11.92 -4.53 -29.13
C ARG A 161 -11.45 -5.96 -28.96
N GLN A 162 -10.99 -6.30 -27.76
CA GLN A 162 -10.79 -7.71 -27.41
C GLN A 162 -12.09 -8.28 -26.84
N PRO A 163 -12.45 -9.52 -27.22
CA PRO A 163 -13.53 -10.21 -26.54
C PRO A 163 -13.23 -10.25 -25.03
N ALA A 164 -14.24 -10.06 -24.20
CA ALA A 164 -14.11 -10.18 -22.75
C ALA A 164 -13.63 -11.61 -22.44
N VAL A 165 -12.33 -11.78 -22.28
CA VAL A 165 -11.75 -13.06 -21.83
C VAL A 165 -12.29 -13.24 -20.40
N ALA A 166 -13.09 -14.29 -20.24
CA ALA A 166 -13.69 -14.65 -18.96
C ALA A 166 -12.58 -14.94 -17.93
N ARG A 167 -12.13 -13.90 -17.22
CA ARG A 167 -11.18 -14.01 -16.10
C ARG A 167 -11.91 -14.55 -14.87
N ARG A 168 -12.33 -15.82 -14.91
CA ARG A 168 -12.77 -16.54 -13.72
C ARG A 168 -11.63 -17.01 -12.81
N ALA A 169 -10.38 -16.91 -13.25
CA ALA A 169 -9.18 -17.20 -12.46
C ALA A 169 -8.67 -15.91 -11.78
N GLY A 170 -9.41 -15.39 -10.81
CA GLY A 170 -9.09 -14.15 -10.13
C GLY A 170 -8.68 -14.39 -8.67
N VAL A 171 -8.89 -13.37 -7.86
CA VAL A 171 -8.61 -13.32 -6.43
C VAL A 171 -9.19 -14.52 -5.67
N VAL A 172 -10.41 -14.95 -5.99
CA VAL A 172 -11.07 -16.10 -5.33
C VAL A 172 -10.32 -17.42 -5.60
N ALA A 173 -9.87 -17.65 -6.84
CA ALA A 173 -9.07 -18.83 -7.16
C ALA A 173 -7.74 -18.77 -6.40
N GLY A 174 -7.11 -17.59 -6.30
CA GLY A 174 -5.91 -17.38 -5.51
C GLY A 174 -6.09 -17.72 -4.04
N PHE A 175 -7.18 -17.30 -3.41
CA PHE A 175 -7.49 -17.67 -2.02
C PHE A 175 -7.68 -19.17 -1.83
N ARG A 176 -8.31 -19.86 -2.79
CA ARG A 176 -8.45 -21.33 -2.74
C ARG A 176 -7.09 -22.02 -2.80
N ILE A 177 -6.19 -21.58 -3.67
CA ILE A 177 -4.83 -22.11 -3.79
C ILE A 177 -4.03 -21.84 -2.52
N LEU A 178 -4.10 -20.60 -2.01
CA LEU A 178 -3.45 -20.23 -0.75
C LEU A 178 -3.91 -21.14 0.40
N ALA A 179 -5.22 -21.37 0.55
CA ALA A 179 -5.77 -22.18 1.62
C ALA A 179 -5.30 -23.66 1.60
N GLN A 180 -4.90 -24.17 0.44
CA GLN A 180 -4.39 -25.54 0.28
C GLN A 180 -2.92 -25.69 0.65
N ARG A 181 -2.18 -24.56 0.79
CA ARG A 181 -0.73 -24.57 1.03
C ARG A 181 -0.41 -23.76 2.31
N PRO A 182 -0.23 -24.43 3.47
CA PRO A 182 0.00 -23.75 4.75
C PRO A 182 1.16 -22.77 4.72
N GLN A 183 2.20 -23.03 3.94
CA GLN A 183 3.35 -22.14 3.77
C GLN A 183 2.95 -20.81 3.10
N LEU A 184 2.08 -20.84 2.09
CA LEU A 184 1.57 -19.65 1.42
C LEU A 184 0.63 -18.86 2.35
N VAL A 185 -0.19 -19.55 3.15
CA VAL A 185 -1.03 -18.91 4.18
C VAL A 185 -0.16 -18.20 5.20
N ALA A 186 0.86 -18.88 5.74
CA ALA A 186 1.77 -18.28 6.72
C ALA A 186 2.44 -17.01 6.15
N LEU A 187 2.96 -17.08 4.93
CA LEU A 187 3.60 -15.95 4.27
C LEU A 187 2.62 -14.79 4.03
N LEU A 188 1.37 -15.11 3.65
CA LEU A 188 0.32 -14.11 3.47
C LEU A 188 -0.02 -13.42 4.79
N LEU A 189 -0.20 -14.20 5.87
CA LEU A 189 -0.52 -13.67 7.20
C LEU A 189 0.62 -12.80 7.75
N ILE A 190 1.87 -13.25 7.63
CA ILE A 190 3.05 -12.48 8.05
C ILE A 190 3.08 -11.13 7.31
N THR A 191 2.89 -11.16 5.99
CA THR A 191 2.89 -9.96 5.16
C THR A 191 1.72 -9.04 5.51
N ALA A 192 0.52 -9.60 5.71
CA ALA A 192 -0.68 -8.86 6.07
C ALA A 192 -0.55 -8.19 7.45
N VAL A 193 -0.07 -8.92 8.47
CA VAL A 193 0.14 -8.37 9.81
C VAL A 193 1.23 -7.30 9.79
N PHE A 194 2.30 -7.49 9.03
CA PHE A 194 3.34 -6.47 8.88
C PHE A 194 2.78 -5.16 8.30
N PHE A 195 2.02 -5.22 7.20
CA PHE A 195 1.36 -4.05 6.64
C PHE A 195 0.27 -3.46 7.53
N PHE A 196 -0.43 -4.28 8.29
CA PHE A 196 -1.40 -3.83 9.28
C PHE A 196 -0.73 -3.03 10.40
N LEU A 197 0.41 -3.52 10.93
CA LEU A 197 1.20 -2.82 11.96
C LEU A 197 1.86 -1.55 11.43
N TYR A 198 2.07 -1.45 10.12
CA TYR A 198 2.53 -0.22 9.46
C TYR A 198 1.42 0.86 9.41
N GLY A 199 0.14 0.46 9.40
CA GLY A 199 -0.98 1.41 9.33
C GLY A 199 -0.97 2.51 10.39
N PRO A 200 -0.80 2.21 11.69
CA PRO A 200 -0.68 3.22 12.74
C PRO A 200 0.47 4.21 12.52
N VAL A 201 1.55 3.82 11.82
CA VAL A 201 2.68 4.71 11.50
C VAL A 201 2.25 5.81 10.52
N GLU A 202 1.41 5.48 9.54
CA GLU A 202 0.88 6.46 8.58
C GLU A 202 0.02 7.56 9.23
N VAL A 203 -0.62 7.25 10.36
CA VAL A 203 -1.41 8.22 11.15
C VAL A 203 -0.54 8.88 12.21
N GLY A 204 0.28 8.11 12.90
CA GLY A 204 1.11 8.57 14.01
C GLY A 204 2.20 9.53 13.56
N LEU A 205 2.88 9.27 12.44
CA LEU A 205 3.99 10.10 11.99
C LEU A 205 3.58 11.56 11.68
N PRO A 206 2.51 11.86 10.93
CA PRO A 206 2.06 13.24 10.74
C PRO A 206 1.72 13.95 12.05
N LEU A 207 1.08 13.24 13.00
CA LEU A 207 0.70 13.79 14.29
C LEU A 207 1.90 13.97 15.21
N TYR A 208 2.89 13.07 15.17
CA TYR A 208 4.16 13.20 15.87
C TYR A 208 4.94 14.42 15.37
N VAL A 209 5.04 14.59 14.05
CA VAL A 209 5.73 15.75 13.47
C VAL A 209 5.04 17.05 13.87
N ALA A 210 3.70 17.12 13.82
CA ALA A 210 2.94 18.31 14.16
C ALA A 210 2.95 18.62 15.65
N GLY A 211 2.83 17.61 16.51
CA GLY A 211 2.72 17.76 17.96
C GLY A 211 4.08 17.74 18.65
N ASN A 212 4.77 16.61 18.61
CA ASN A 212 6.02 16.42 19.37
C ASN A 212 7.19 17.26 18.83
N LEU A 213 7.31 17.38 17.50
CA LEU A 213 8.40 18.14 16.88
C LEU A 213 8.00 19.61 16.61
N ALA A 214 6.77 20.02 16.88
CA ALA A 214 6.21 21.32 16.50
C ALA A 214 6.48 21.67 15.02
N GLY A 215 6.54 20.63 14.17
CA GLY A 215 6.90 20.73 12.76
C GLY A 215 5.69 21.02 11.88
N ASN A 216 5.98 21.34 10.64
CA ASN A 216 4.99 21.62 9.61
C ASN A 216 4.96 20.54 8.52
N GLY A 217 4.15 20.73 7.50
CA GLY A 217 4.06 19.81 6.35
C GLY A 217 5.37 19.61 5.59
N GLN A 218 6.28 20.58 5.62
CA GLN A 218 7.63 20.45 5.05
C GLN A 218 8.46 19.41 5.80
N LEU A 219 8.48 19.48 7.14
CA LEU A 219 9.21 18.53 7.96
C LEU A 219 8.65 17.12 7.74
N LEU A 220 7.32 16.97 7.68
CA LEU A 220 6.68 15.69 7.33
C LEU A 220 7.12 15.21 5.93
N GLY A 221 7.15 16.10 4.95
CA GLY A 221 7.65 15.80 3.60
C GLY A 221 9.12 15.35 3.62
N ALA A 222 9.96 15.97 4.46
CA ALA A 222 11.36 15.59 4.64
C ALA A 222 11.49 14.18 5.24
N PHE A 223 10.67 13.82 6.23
CA PHE A 223 10.63 12.45 6.78
C PHE A 223 10.31 11.40 5.70
N TRP A 224 9.25 11.63 4.91
CA TRP A 224 8.88 10.72 3.83
C TRP A 224 9.91 10.65 2.72
N THR A 225 10.56 11.77 2.39
CA THR A 225 11.65 11.82 1.41
C THR A 225 12.86 11.03 1.91
N ALA A 226 13.24 11.21 3.17
CA ALA A 226 14.34 10.47 3.79
C ALA A 226 14.07 8.95 3.79
N PHE A 227 12.86 8.54 4.15
CA PHE A 227 12.40 7.15 4.03
C PHE A 227 12.48 6.65 2.59
N GLY A 228 11.95 7.41 1.63
CA GLY A 228 11.92 7.04 0.21
C GLY A 228 13.33 6.86 -0.37
N VAL A 229 14.24 7.79 -0.07
CA VAL A 229 15.66 7.67 -0.46
C VAL A 229 16.30 6.42 0.14
N GLY A 230 16.08 6.19 1.44
CA GLY A 230 16.51 4.97 2.12
C GLY A 230 15.98 3.72 1.41
N ALA A 231 14.68 3.68 1.09
CA ALA A 231 14.02 2.54 0.45
C ALA A 231 14.57 2.23 -0.95
N VAL A 232 14.94 3.26 -1.72
CA VAL A 232 15.60 3.08 -3.02
C VAL A 232 16.98 2.46 -2.85
N ILE A 233 17.79 3.00 -1.95
CA ILE A 233 19.13 2.47 -1.67
C ILE A 233 19.03 1.02 -1.18
N GLY A 234 18.11 0.76 -0.25
CA GLY A 234 17.83 -0.58 0.26
C GLY A 234 17.36 -1.56 -0.82
N GLY A 235 16.49 -1.10 -1.73
CA GLY A 235 16.02 -1.90 -2.86
C GLY A 235 17.17 -2.34 -3.79
N PHE A 236 18.10 -1.44 -4.11
CA PHE A 236 19.32 -1.78 -4.86
C PHE A 236 20.23 -2.73 -4.09
N ALA A 237 20.44 -2.49 -2.78
CA ALA A 237 21.20 -3.38 -1.91
C ALA A 237 20.57 -4.79 -1.83
N GLY A 238 19.23 -4.88 -1.85
CA GLY A 238 18.48 -6.12 -1.92
C GLY A 238 18.79 -6.95 -3.17
N GLY A 239 19.03 -6.29 -4.32
CA GLY A 239 19.50 -6.93 -5.53
C GLY A 239 20.88 -7.60 -5.36
N ALA A 240 21.81 -6.93 -4.67
CA ALA A 240 23.11 -7.50 -4.32
C ALA A 240 22.99 -8.68 -3.33
N LEU A 241 21.96 -8.66 -2.48
CA LEU A 241 21.64 -9.74 -1.54
C LEU A 241 20.75 -10.85 -2.13
N ALA A 242 20.59 -10.93 -3.45
CA ALA A 242 19.72 -11.90 -4.13
C ALA A 242 20.05 -13.39 -3.80
N ARG A 243 21.28 -13.66 -3.35
CA ARG A 243 21.73 -14.99 -2.89
C ARG A 243 21.42 -15.28 -1.43
N ALA A 244 20.98 -14.27 -0.64
CA ALA A 244 20.65 -14.47 0.76
C ALA A 244 19.42 -15.38 0.92
N PRO A 245 19.38 -16.21 1.99
CA PRO A 245 18.21 -17.04 2.26
C PRO A 245 17.00 -16.14 2.57
N ARG A 246 15.93 -16.30 1.80
CA ARG A 246 14.82 -15.33 1.74
C ARG A 246 14.02 -15.21 3.03
N TRP A 247 13.77 -16.34 3.72
CA TRP A 247 13.03 -16.32 4.98
C TRP A 247 13.76 -15.55 6.09
N PRO A 248 15.06 -15.83 6.37
CA PRO A 248 15.83 -15.02 7.31
C PRO A 248 15.87 -13.54 6.92
N ALA A 249 16.03 -13.22 5.63
CA ALA A 249 16.03 -11.85 5.15
C ALA A 249 14.71 -11.12 5.48
N VAL A 250 13.56 -11.75 5.23
CA VAL A 250 12.25 -11.17 5.58
C VAL A 250 12.12 -10.94 7.08
N ILE A 251 12.56 -11.89 7.91
CA ILE A 251 12.53 -11.76 9.38
C ILE A 251 13.42 -10.59 9.85
N VAL A 252 14.63 -10.49 9.33
CA VAL A 252 15.57 -9.40 9.66
C VAL A 252 15.00 -8.04 9.24
N ILE A 253 14.35 -7.97 8.09
CA ILE A 253 13.70 -6.74 7.62
C ILE A 253 12.56 -6.35 8.56
N ILE A 254 11.67 -7.27 8.93
CA ILE A 254 10.56 -7.00 9.86
C ILE A 254 11.11 -6.54 11.20
N PHE A 255 12.10 -7.25 11.76
CA PHE A 255 12.74 -6.90 13.02
C PHE A 255 13.40 -5.53 12.97
N GLY A 256 14.23 -5.30 11.94
CA GLY A 256 14.95 -4.05 11.76
C GLY A 256 14.02 -2.85 11.56
N TRP A 257 12.94 -3.02 10.79
CA TRP A 257 11.89 -1.99 10.65
C TRP A 257 11.29 -1.63 12.01
N GLY A 258 10.94 -2.63 12.82
CA GLY A 258 10.41 -2.39 14.16
C GLY A 258 11.39 -1.60 15.05
N LEU A 259 12.70 -1.91 14.98
CA LEU A 259 13.74 -1.18 15.74
C LEU A 259 13.81 0.30 15.35
N THR A 260 13.61 0.65 14.08
CA THR A 260 13.67 2.04 13.63
C THR A 260 12.50 2.91 14.11
N LEU A 261 11.44 2.31 14.64
CA LEU A 261 10.32 3.03 15.23
C LEU A 261 10.51 3.32 16.73
N LEU A 262 11.40 2.61 17.43
CA LEU A 262 11.62 2.81 18.88
C LEU A 262 12.02 4.23 19.27
N PRO A 263 12.94 4.92 18.53
CA PRO A 263 13.34 6.26 18.89
C PRO A 263 12.22 7.29 18.97
N PHE A 264 11.09 7.06 18.25
CA PHE A 264 9.96 8.00 18.28
C PHE A 264 9.27 8.12 19.64
N GLY A 265 9.30 7.05 20.47
CA GLY A 265 8.80 7.10 21.83
C GLY A 265 9.88 7.43 22.87
N MET A 266 11.14 7.62 22.44
CA MET A 266 12.27 7.83 23.37
C MET A 266 12.82 9.26 23.30
N THR A 267 12.58 9.99 22.20
CA THR A 267 13.14 11.33 22.02
C THR A 267 12.35 12.14 21.00
N ASP A 268 12.25 13.44 21.23
CA ASP A 268 11.70 14.42 20.29
C ASP A 268 12.80 15.09 19.44
N ASN A 269 14.01 14.49 19.36
CA ASN A 269 15.08 14.99 18.51
C ASN A 269 14.82 14.67 17.06
N THR A 270 14.55 15.69 16.25
CA THR A 270 14.23 15.58 14.82
C THR A 270 15.30 14.83 14.03
N LEU A 271 16.59 15.07 14.32
CA LEU A 271 17.68 14.42 13.58
C LEU A 271 17.72 12.91 13.87
N VAL A 272 17.53 12.52 15.12
CA VAL A 272 17.52 11.11 15.55
C VAL A 272 16.34 10.37 14.91
N THR A 273 15.13 10.92 15.03
CA THR A 273 13.92 10.27 14.51
C THR A 273 13.87 10.25 12.98
N MET A 274 14.32 11.31 12.32
CA MET A 274 14.44 11.36 10.86
C MET A 274 15.47 10.36 10.33
N THR A 275 16.66 10.29 10.96
CA THR A 275 17.70 9.33 10.58
C THR A 275 17.21 7.90 10.80
N SER A 276 16.53 7.64 11.92
CA SER A 276 15.93 6.34 12.20
C SER A 276 14.89 5.95 11.16
N PHE A 277 14.04 6.89 10.73
CA PHE A 277 13.04 6.66 9.70
C PHE A 277 13.67 6.43 8.31
N ALA A 278 14.75 7.14 7.98
CA ALA A 278 15.55 6.91 6.77
C ALA A 278 16.17 5.50 6.75
N LEU A 279 16.73 5.05 7.89
CA LEU A 279 17.23 3.68 8.08
C LEU A 279 16.08 2.67 7.96
N GLY A 280 14.89 3.02 8.44
CA GLY A 280 13.68 2.23 8.23
C GLY A 280 13.38 2.01 6.75
N GLY A 281 13.46 3.07 5.95
CA GLY A 281 13.35 2.98 4.50
C GLY A 281 14.40 2.04 3.89
N LEU A 282 15.66 2.20 4.27
CA LEU A 282 16.77 1.36 3.81
C LEU A 282 16.52 -0.14 4.09
N ILE A 283 16.06 -0.46 5.28
CA ILE A 283 15.74 -1.83 5.71
C ILE A 283 14.51 -2.36 4.99
N TYR A 284 13.47 -1.53 4.82
CA TYR A 284 12.23 -1.91 4.15
C TYR A 284 12.41 -2.12 2.64
N GLY A 285 13.31 -1.38 1.99
CA GLY A 285 13.45 -1.35 0.52
C GLY A 285 13.46 -2.71 -0.16
N PRO A 286 14.20 -3.72 0.30
CA PRO A 286 14.22 -5.05 -0.29
C PRO A 286 12.99 -5.92 0.05
N PHE A 287 12.15 -5.56 1.03
CA PHE A 287 11.02 -6.36 1.52
C PHE A 287 10.06 -6.85 0.43
N PRO A 288 9.58 -6.00 -0.52
CA PRO A 288 8.69 -6.43 -1.58
C PRO A 288 9.31 -7.51 -2.47
N ALA A 289 10.58 -7.35 -2.83
CA ALA A 289 11.29 -8.30 -3.70
C ALA A 289 11.45 -9.67 -3.03
N PHE A 290 11.86 -9.71 -1.75
CA PHE A 290 12.02 -10.95 -1.00
C PHE A 290 10.67 -11.66 -0.78
N THR A 291 9.62 -10.94 -0.40
CA THR A 291 8.30 -11.53 -0.18
C THR A 291 7.68 -12.05 -1.47
N ILE A 292 7.72 -11.29 -2.57
CA ILE A 292 7.24 -11.75 -3.89
C ILE A 292 8.00 -13.00 -4.32
N SER A 293 9.33 -13.02 -4.16
CA SER A 293 10.16 -14.17 -4.49
C SER A 293 9.79 -15.43 -3.70
N LEU A 294 9.38 -15.30 -2.43
CA LEU A 294 8.89 -16.42 -1.63
C LEU A 294 7.55 -16.95 -2.16
N PHE A 295 6.62 -16.06 -2.57
CA PHE A 295 5.38 -16.49 -3.21
C PHE A 295 5.65 -17.19 -4.55
N GLN A 296 6.61 -16.68 -5.35
CA GLN A 296 7.00 -17.27 -6.63
C GLN A 296 7.60 -18.68 -6.48
N GLN A 297 8.33 -18.93 -5.38
CA GLN A 297 8.90 -20.25 -5.11
C GLN A 297 7.88 -21.27 -4.58
N ALA A 298 6.86 -20.79 -3.87
CA ALA A 298 5.88 -21.65 -3.23
C ALA A 298 4.64 -21.92 -4.08
N ALA A 299 4.46 -21.20 -5.21
CA ALA A 299 3.33 -21.35 -6.14
C ALA A 299 3.80 -21.88 -7.49
N ASP A 300 2.98 -22.72 -8.12
CA ASP A 300 3.23 -23.17 -9.49
C ASP A 300 3.08 -22.02 -10.49
N ALA A 301 3.81 -22.04 -11.60
CA ALA A 301 3.79 -20.98 -12.60
C ALA A 301 2.40 -20.67 -13.14
N SER A 302 1.53 -21.69 -13.29
CA SER A 302 0.15 -21.56 -13.75
C SER A 302 -0.79 -20.89 -12.72
N GLU A 303 -0.46 -20.96 -11.42
CA GLU A 303 -1.25 -20.47 -10.31
C GLU A 303 -0.77 -19.11 -9.79
N LEU A 304 0.48 -18.77 -10.10
CA LEU A 304 1.20 -17.62 -9.55
C LEU A 304 0.42 -16.31 -9.69
N THR A 305 -0.18 -16.06 -10.86
CA THR A 305 -0.98 -14.83 -11.10
C THR A 305 -2.14 -14.71 -10.13
N SER A 306 -2.86 -15.81 -9.88
CA SER A 306 -4.00 -15.84 -8.93
C SER A 306 -3.54 -15.67 -7.48
N VAL A 307 -2.44 -16.31 -7.11
CA VAL A 307 -1.82 -16.20 -5.77
C VAL A 307 -1.37 -14.77 -5.49
N LEU A 308 -0.67 -14.14 -6.44
CA LEU A 308 -0.22 -12.75 -6.31
C LEU A 308 -1.40 -11.76 -6.31
N ALA A 309 -2.48 -12.04 -7.03
CA ALA A 309 -3.69 -11.24 -6.98
C ALA A 309 -4.37 -11.29 -5.60
N ALA A 310 -4.49 -12.49 -5.01
CA ALA A 310 -5.03 -12.66 -3.67
C ALA A 310 -4.12 -12.01 -2.60
N ARG A 311 -2.79 -12.17 -2.70
CA ARG A 311 -1.82 -11.46 -1.87
C ARG A 311 -2.03 -9.94 -1.95
N SER A 312 -2.11 -9.40 -3.16
CA SER A 312 -2.29 -7.96 -3.37
C SER A 312 -3.58 -7.45 -2.74
N ALA A 313 -4.69 -8.18 -2.86
CA ALA A 313 -5.95 -7.82 -2.24
C ALA A 313 -5.84 -7.70 -0.71
N VAL A 314 -5.17 -8.66 -0.06
CA VAL A 314 -4.98 -8.65 1.39
C VAL A 314 -4.03 -7.53 1.82
N THR A 315 -2.89 -7.38 1.17
CA THR A 315 -1.89 -6.37 1.56
C THR A 315 -2.40 -4.94 1.33
N THR A 316 -3.19 -4.72 0.27
CA THR A 316 -3.81 -3.41 0.01
C THR A 316 -4.86 -3.04 1.06
N ALA A 317 -5.55 -4.01 1.66
CA ALA A 317 -6.51 -3.78 2.72
C ALA A 317 -5.87 -3.67 4.11
N ALA A 318 -4.72 -4.31 4.34
CA ALA A 318 -4.09 -4.42 5.65
C ALA A 318 -3.66 -3.07 6.22
N THR A 319 -2.94 -2.24 5.45
CA THR A 319 -2.47 -0.91 5.91
C THR A 319 -3.63 0.02 6.27
N PRO A 320 -4.66 0.20 5.44
CA PRO A 320 -5.80 1.05 5.80
C PRO A 320 -6.57 0.57 7.02
N LEU A 321 -6.70 -0.74 7.21
CA LEU A 321 -7.31 -1.30 8.42
C LEU A 321 -6.46 -0.99 9.66
N GLY A 322 -5.15 -1.11 9.55
CA GLY A 322 -4.22 -0.69 10.61
C GLY A 322 -4.30 0.82 10.89
N ALA A 323 -4.37 1.64 9.85
CA ALA A 323 -4.50 3.09 9.96
C ALA A 323 -5.83 3.50 10.62
N ALA A 324 -6.93 2.82 10.30
CA ALA A 324 -8.22 3.05 10.95
C ALA A 324 -8.15 2.82 12.48
N LEU A 325 -7.38 1.82 12.92
CA LEU A 325 -7.09 1.62 14.34
C LEU A 325 -6.04 2.60 14.88
N GLY A 326 -5.09 3.02 14.05
CA GLY A 326 -4.05 3.99 14.41
C GLY A 326 -4.61 5.31 14.93
N GLY A 327 -5.72 5.78 14.37
CA GLY A 327 -6.39 7.00 14.82
C GLY A 327 -6.82 6.95 16.29
N PRO A 328 -7.65 6.00 16.73
CA PRO A 328 -7.97 5.79 18.14
C PRO A 328 -6.74 5.55 19.03
N LEU A 329 -5.75 4.80 18.57
CA LEU A 329 -4.53 4.54 19.33
C LEU A 329 -3.75 5.82 19.61
N VAL A 330 -3.61 6.71 18.61
CA VAL A 330 -2.96 8.01 18.80
C VAL A 330 -3.76 8.89 19.77
N THR A 331 -5.08 8.82 19.73
CA THR A 331 -5.93 9.57 20.68
C THR A 331 -5.75 9.07 22.11
N LEU A 332 -5.56 7.76 22.31
CA LEU A 332 -5.42 7.14 23.63
C LEU A 332 -4.01 7.27 24.20
N TRP A 333 -2.98 7.07 23.40
CA TRP A 333 -1.58 6.95 23.84
C TRP A 333 -0.70 8.13 23.40
N GLY A 334 -1.17 8.96 22.47
CA GLY A 334 -0.35 9.94 21.78
C GLY A 334 0.40 9.36 20.59
N ALA A 335 0.94 10.26 19.77
CA ALA A 335 1.59 9.88 18.52
C ALA A 335 2.92 9.14 18.74
N ALA A 336 3.74 9.63 19.67
CA ALA A 336 5.04 9.04 20.01
C ALA A 336 4.92 7.58 20.48
N ASP A 337 4.03 7.34 21.44
CA ASP A 337 3.82 5.99 21.99
C ASP A 337 3.15 5.04 20.98
N THR A 338 2.27 5.56 20.12
CA THR A 338 1.68 4.75 19.04
C THR A 338 2.74 4.26 18.06
N LEU A 339 3.71 5.10 17.70
CA LEU A 339 4.85 4.71 16.86
C LEU A 339 5.74 3.69 17.57
N LEU A 340 6.06 3.92 18.86
CA LEU A 340 6.83 3.01 19.70
C LEU A 340 6.18 1.63 19.78
N TYR A 341 4.89 1.56 20.13
CA TYR A 341 4.18 0.29 20.27
C TYR A 341 3.99 -0.43 18.93
N SER A 342 3.82 0.32 17.82
CA SER A 342 3.84 -0.28 16.47
C SER A 342 5.21 -0.93 16.18
N GLY A 343 6.30 -0.29 16.59
CA GLY A 343 7.66 -0.83 16.50
C GLY A 343 7.82 -2.10 17.33
N ILE A 344 7.42 -2.07 18.60
CA ILE A 344 7.47 -3.22 19.51
C ILE A 344 6.64 -4.40 18.96
N ALA A 345 5.40 -4.13 18.52
CA ALA A 345 4.53 -5.16 17.93
C ALA A 345 5.15 -5.77 16.67
N THR A 346 5.85 -4.97 15.87
CA THR A 346 6.56 -5.46 14.67
C THR A 346 7.76 -6.33 15.05
N ILE A 347 8.50 -5.98 16.10
CA ILE A 347 9.58 -6.81 16.64
C ILE A 347 9.03 -8.13 17.16
N MET A 348 7.90 -8.08 17.89
CA MET A 348 7.21 -9.28 18.37
C MET A 348 6.74 -10.18 17.22
N LEU A 349 6.25 -9.59 16.12
CA LEU A 349 5.93 -10.34 14.91
C LEU A 349 7.17 -11.08 14.37
N ALA A 350 8.32 -10.42 14.26
CA ALA A 350 9.56 -11.07 13.82
C ALA A 350 9.99 -12.22 14.73
N ALA A 351 9.87 -12.04 16.04
CA ALA A 351 10.16 -13.08 17.03
C ALA A 351 9.20 -14.28 16.90
N LEU A 352 7.89 -14.01 16.75
CA LEU A 352 6.87 -15.05 16.54
C LEU A 352 7.11 -15.83 15.25
N VAL A 353 7.44 -15.14 14.15
CA VAL A 353 7.77 -15.78 12.86
C VAL A 353 9.01 -16.66 13.02
N THR A 354 10.04 -16.17 13.71
CA THR A 354 11.26 -16.96 13.98
C THR A 354 10.94 -18.22 14.76
N ALA A 355 10.15 -18.14 15.81
CA ALA A 355 9.73 -19.28 16.61
C ALA A 355 8.87 -20.29 15.82
N SER A 356 8.06 -19.81 14.86
CA SER A 356 7.19 -20.66 14.03
C SER A 356 7.90 -21.27 12.81
N MET A 357 9.12 -20.85 12.48
CA MET A 357 9.87 -21.34 11.30
C MET A 357 10.04 -22.88 11.22
N PRO A 358 10.28 -23.61 12.33
CA PRO A 358 10.35 -25.08 12.28
C PRO A 358 9.02 -25.71 11.82
N LEU A 359 7.89 -25.15 12.23
CA LEU A 359 6.55 -25.63 11.87
C LEU A 359 6.26 -25.33 10.38
N ILE A 360 6.60 -24.13 9.92
CA ILE A 360 6.42 -23.71 8.51
C ILE A 360 7.26 -24.60 7.59
N LYS A 361 8.49 -24.92 7.95
CA LYS A 361 9.37 -25.82 7.17
C LYS A 361 8.85 -27.27 7.15
N ARG A 362 8.35 -27.79 8.25
CA ARG A 362 7.77 -29.15 8.32
C ARG A 362 6.52 -29.28 7.44
N SER A 363 5.68 -28.27 7.40
CA SER A 363 4.48 -28.26 6.55
C SER A 363 4.82 -28.21 5.06
N ALA A 364 5.95 -27.61 4.67
CA ALA A 364 6.44 -27.60 3.29
C ALA A 364 6.87 -29.01 2.84
N LEU A 365 7.64 -29.70 3.66
CA LEU A 365 8.11 -31.08 3.38
C LEU A 365 6.97 -32.09 3.32
N GLY A 366 5.96 -31.97 4.19
CA GLY A 366 4.77 -32.84 4.18
C GLY A 366 3.90 -32.66 2.92
N GLY A 367 3.88 -31.45 2.33
CA GLY A 367 3.19 -31.16 1.07
C GLY A 367 3.86 -31.79 -0.16
N GLU A 368 5.18 -31.78 -0.22
CA GLU A 368 5.95 -32.39 -1.32
C GLU A 368 5.81 -33.91 -1.35
N VAL A 369 5.87 -34.55 -0.19
CA VAL A 369 5.68 -35.99 -0.06
C VAL A 369 4.28 -36.43 -0.51
N LYS A 370 3.25 -35.66 -0.17
CA LYS A 370 1.87 -35.97 -0.56
C LYS A 370 1.63 -35.83 -2.06
N ASN A 371 2.28 -34.86 -2.72
CA ASN A 371 2.22 -34.67 -4.17
C ASN A 371 2.96 -35.80 -4.94
N GLN A 372 4.10 -36.29 -4.43
CA GLN A 372 4.82 -37.41 -5.07
C GLN A 372 4.00 -38.70 -5.06
N PHE A 373 3.28 -38.99 -4.00
CA PHE A 373 2.41 -40.19 -3.95
C PHE A 373 1.15 -40.09 -4.82
N THR A 374 0.68 -38.87 -5.12
CA THR A 374 -0.50 -38.68 -6.00
C THR A 374 -0.16 -38.80 -7.48
N VAL A 375 1.11 -38.58 -7.86
CA VAL A 375 1.59 -38.72 -9.26
C VAL A 375 1.94 -40.18 -9.60
N ILE A 376 2.32 -40.99 -8.61
CA ILE A 376 2.68 -42.42 -8.79
C ILE A 376 1.43 -43.31 -8.82
N GLY A 377 0.28 -42.81 -8.33
CA GLY A 377 -1.00 -43.55 -8.29
C GLY A 377 -1.97 -43.28 -9.45
N ARG A 378 -1.50 -42.63 -10.49
CA ARG A 378 -2.21 -42.47 -11.79
C ARG A 378 -1.33 -43.05 -12.90
#